data_70642a485c5b749b695b1f60878d266d
#
_entry.id   70642a485c5b749b695b1f60878d266d
#
_cell.length_a   1.000
_cell.length_b   1.000
_cell.length_c   1.000
_cell.angle_alpha   90.00
_cell.angle_beta   90.00
_cell.angle_gamma   90.00
#
_symmetry.space_group_name_H-M   'P 1'
#
loop_
_entity.id
_entity.type
_entity.pdbx_description
1 polymer ?
#
loop_
_entity_poly.entity_id
_entity_poly.type
_entity_poly.pdbx_seq_one_letter_code
_entity_poly.pdbx_strand_id
1 'polypeptide(L)'
;MDSIIQDIDRIIQGIAIFALPVTLAITLHEAAHGYVAKQYGDLTAYAQGRVTLNPLRHIDPMGTVVVPLLLLAVSSPYLFGWAKPVPINFGNLRHPKRDMLWVAAAGPGANLFMAFLW
;
A
#
# COMPACT_ATOMS: atom_id res chain seq x y z
N MET A 1 -36.80 -1.24 1.29
CA MET A 1 -36.13 -1.94 2.38
C MET A 1 -35.16 -2.99 1.86
N ASP A 2 -35.67 -3.94 1.04
CA ASP A 2 -34.82 -5.01 0.51
C ASP A 2 -33.68 -4.53 -0.39
N SER A 3 -33.92 -3.47 -1.20
CA SER A 3 -32.87 -2.90 -2.05
C SER A 3 -31.75 -2.24 -1.24
N ILE A 4 -32.08 -1.64 -0.10
CA ILE A 4 -31.09 -1.05 0.80
C ILE A 4 -30.22 -2.14 1.43
N ILE A 5 -30.86 -3.23 1.87
CA ILE A 5 -30.15 -4.38 2.45
C ILE A 5 -29.23 -5.02 1.40
N GLN A 6 -29.70 -5.17 0.15
CA GLN A 6 -28.90 -5.71 -0.93
C GLN A 6 -27.71 -4.81 -1.26
N ASP A 7 -27.88 -3.47 -1.24
CA ASP A 7 -26.81 -2.54 -1.49
C ASP A 7 -25.75 -2.59 -0.38
N ILE A 8 -26.18 -2.71 0.88
CA ILE A 8 -25.27 -2.88 2.01
C ILE A 8 -24.50 -4.19 1.89
N ASP A 9 -25.17 -5.28 1.52
CA ASP A 9 -24.51 -6.58 1.32
C ASP A 9 -23.46 -6.53 0.22
N ARG A 10 -23.75 -5.86 -0.91
CA ARG A 10 -22.76 -5.69 -1.98
C ARG A 10 -21.54 -4.91 -1.53
N ILE A 11 -21.75 -3.85 -0.75
CA ILE A 11 -20.65 -3.04 -0.21
C ILE A 11 -19.80 -3.89 0.72
N ILE A 12 -20.43 -4.64 1.64
CA ILE A 12 -19.72 -5.50 2.59
C ILE A 12 -18.94 -6.58 1.84
N GLN A 13 -19.55 -7.23 0.85
CA GLN A 13 -18.88 -8.26 0.05
C GLN A 13 -17.71 -7.69 -0.74
N GLY A 14 -17.88 -6.51 -1.34
CA GLY A 14 -16.82 -5.84 -2.08
C GLY A 14 -15.63 -5.51 -1.18
N ILE A 15 -15.89 -4.97 0.01
CA ILE A 15 -14.86 -4.69 1.00
C ILE A 15 -14.15 -5.99 1.41
N ALA A 16 -14.92 -7.05 1.71
CA ALA A 16 -14.35 -8.32 2.14
C ALA A 16 -13.48 -8.98 1.06
N ILE A 17 -13.92 -8.91 -0.21
CA ILE A 17 -13.20 -9.55 -1.32
C ILE A 17 -11.92 -8.79 -1.67
N PHE A 18 -11.95 -7.45 -1.67
CA PHE A 18 -10.83 -6.63 -2.13
C PHE A 18 -9.94 -6.10 -1.01
N ALA A 19 -10.47 -5.93 0.21
CA ALA A 19 -9.72 -5.30 1.29
C ALA A 19 -8.47 -6.09 1.66
N LEU A 20 -8.58 -7.41 1.81
CA LEU A 20 -7.43 -8.23 2.20
C LEU A 20 -6.35 -8.29 1.11
N PRO A 21 -6.65 -8.65 -0.16
CA PRO A 21 -5.64 -8.66 -1.20
C PRO A 21 -5.01 -7.29 -1.44
N VAL A 22 -5.80 -6.22 -1.46
CA VAL A 22 -5.30 -4.86 -1.69
C VAL A 22 -4.41 -4.41 -0.53
N THR A 23 -4.82 -4.68 0.71
CA THR A 23 -4.02 -4.34 1.89
C THR A 23 -2.68 -5.07 1.87
N LEU A 24 -2.67 -6.36 1.54
CA LEU A 24 -1.45 -7.13 1.43
C LEU A 24 -0.55 -6.62 0.30
N ALA A 25 -1.15 -6.28 -0.84
CA ALA A 25 -0.41 -5.77 -1.99
C ALA A 25 0.28 -4.43 -1.66
N ILE A 26 -0.44 -3.51 -1.04
CA ILE A 26 0.10 -2.20 -0.65
C ILE A 26 1.18 -2.37 0.42
N THR A 27 0.91 -3.18 1.43
CA THR A 27 1.85 -3.42 2.53
C THR A 27 3.16 -4.02 2.02
N LEU A 28 3.07 -5.04 1.18
CA LEU A 28 4.25 -5.69 0.60
C LEU A 28 5.01 -4.74 -0.31
N HIS A 29 4.30 -3.98 -1.15
CA HIS A 29 4.87 -2.98 -2.04
C HIS A 29 5.71 -1.96 -1.26
N GLU A 30 5.12 -1.36 -0.22
CA GLU A 30 5.78 -0.32 0.56
C GLU A 30 6.90 -0.89 1.43
N ALA A 31 6.69 -2.04 2.04
CA ALA A 31 7.74 -2.71 2.83
C ALA A 31 8.93 -3.10 1.94
N ALA A 32 8.68 -3.51 0.71
CA ALA A 32 9.74 -3.88 -0.23
C ALA A 32 10.61 -2.67 -0.60
N HIS A 33 10.01 -1.51 -0.84
CA HIS A 33 10.77 -0.27 -1.07
C HIS A 33 11.72 0.01 0.10
N GLY A 34 11.19 -0.02 1.32
CA GLY A 34 11.98 0.25 2.52
C GLY A 34 13.06 -0.78 2.77
N TYR A 35 12.76 -2.05 2.55
CA TYR A 35 13.71 -3.14 2.73
C TYR A 35 14.89 -3.04 1.76
N VAL A 36 14.62 -2.81 0.47
CA VAL A 36 15.67 -2.68 -0.53
C VAL A 36 16.50 -1.43 -0.26
N ALA A 37 15.86 -0.31 0.10
CA ALA A 37 16.58 0.89 0.49
C ALA A 37 17.54 0.62 1.66
N LYS A 38 17.09 -0.12 2.66
CA LYS A 38 17.93 -0.52 3.80
C LYS A 38 19.16 -1.33 3.35
N GLN A 39 18.97 -2.26 2.41
CA GLN A 39 20.07 -3.07 1.90
C GLN A 39 21.13 -2.23 1.18
N TYR A 40 20.73 -1.12 0.59
CA TYR A 40 21.63 -0.22 -0.13
C TYR A 40 22.10 0.99 0.69
N GLY A 41 21.77 1.04 1.97
CA GLY A 41 22.34 2.01 2.89
C GLY A 41 21.37 3.05 3.44
N ASP A 42 20.15 3.13 2.96
CA ASP A 42 19.15 4.07 3.47
C ASP A 42 18.33 3.41 4.58
N LEU A 43 18.54 3.84 5.81
CA LEU A 43 17.85 3.33 6.99
C LEU A 43 16.65 4.19 7.40
N THR A 44 16.24 5.16 6.59
CA THR A 44 15.18 6.10 6.95
C THR A 44 13.87 5.39 7.28
N ALA A 45 13.39 4.52 6.38
CA ALA A 45 12.16 3.76 6.60
C ALA A 45 12.30 2.76 7.75
N TYR A 46 13.44 2.10 7.83
CA TYR A 46 13.71 1.15 8.90
C TYR A 46 13.68 1.82 10.27
N ALA A 47 14.34 2.99 10.40
CA ALA A 47 14.38 3.73 11.66
C ALA A 47 12.99 4.17 12.13
N GLN A 48 12.05 4.38 11.19
CA GLN A 48 10.66 4.74 11.52
C GLN A 48 9.77 3.52 11.74
N GLY A 49 10.32 2.30 11.71
CA GLY A 49 9.55 1.09 11.87
C GLY A 49 8.62 0.78 10.69
N ARG A 50 8.94 1.30 9.50
CA ARG A 50 8.10 1.18 8.30
C ARG A 50 8.47 -0.02 7.42
N VAL A 51 9.57 -0.71 7.70
CA VAL A 51 9.95 -1.95 7.03
C VAL A 51 9.28 -3.11 7.75
N THR A 52 8.01 -3.30 7.48
CA THR A 52 7.18 -4.27 8.18
C THR A 52 6.00 -4.70 7.31
N LEU A 53 5.51 -5.90 7.53
CA LEU A 53 4.28 -6.40 6.92
C LEU A 53 3.03 -6.06 7.74
N ASN A 54 3.18 -5.32 8.85
CA ASN A 54 2.04 -4.84 9.63
C ASN A 54 1.33 -3.72 8.87
N PRO A 55 0.10 -3.94 8.36
CA PRO A 55 -0.59 -2.95 7.55
C PRO A 55 -0.89 -1.65 8.30
N LEU A 56 -0.97 -1.68 9.62
CA LEU A 56 -1.23 -0.48 10.41
C LEU A 56 -0.13 0.58 10.26
N ARG A 57 1.08 0.16 9.93
CA ARG A 57 2.21 1.08 9.71
C ARG A 57 2.15 1.79 8.36
N HIS A 58 1.27 1.35 7.46
CA HIS A 58 1.15 1.88 6.11
C HIS A 58 -0.18 2.61 5.89
N ILE A 59 -1.00 2.76 6.93
CA ILE A 59 -2.28 3.45 6.83
C ILE A 59 -2.05 4.96 6.84
N ASP A 60 -2.57 5.63 5.80
CA ASP A 60 -2.73 7.08 5.77
C ASP A 60 -4.19 7.37 6.11
N PRO A 61 -4.48 8.06 7.24
CA PRO A 61 -5.87 8.31 7.63
C PRO A 61 -6.70 8.96 6.53
N MET A 62 -6.13 9.91 5.79
CA MET A 62 -6.83 10.57 4.68
C MET A 62 -7.02 9.64 3.49
N GLY A 63 -5.92 9.05 2.99
CA GLY A 63 -5.95 8.29 1.75
C GLY A 63 -6.51 6.90 1.88
N THR A 64 -6.32 6.25 3.03
CA THR A 64 -6.76 4.87 3.24
C THR A 64 -8.18 4.78 3.78
N VAL A 65 -8.60 5.76 4.57
CA VAL A 65 -9.90 5.72 5.28
C VAL A 65 -10.86 6.78 4.78
N VAL A 66 -10.50 8.06 4.89
CA VAL A 66 -11.43 9.17 4.64
C VAL A 66 -11.86 9.23 3.18
N VAL A 67 -10.93 9.23 2.25
CA VAL A 67 -11.25 9.36 0.81
C VAL A 67 -12.05 8.16 0.31
N PRO A 68 -11.68 6.89 0.56
CA PRO A 68 -12.51 5.76 0.16
C PRO A 68 -13.93 5.80 0.74
N LEU A 69 -14.07 6.12 2.03
CA LEU A 69 -15.39 6.21 2.66
C LEU A 69 -16.23 7.33 2.09
N LEU A 70 -15.62 8.48 1.81
CA LEU A 70 -16.32 9.61 1.22
C LEU A 70 -16.83 9.28 -0.19
N LEU A 71 -15.99 8.60 -1.00
CA LEU A 71 -16.39 8.17 -2.33
C LEU A 71 -17.52 7.16 -2.30
N LEU A 72 -17.52 6.24 -1.35
CA LEU A 72 -18.62 5.31 -1.14
C LEU A 72 -19.91 6.05 -0.71
N ALA A 73 -19.79 7.03 0.18
CA ALA A 73 -20.95 7.78 0.69
C ALA A 73 -21.66 8.56 -0.42
N VAL A 74 -20.94 9.10 -1.40
CA VAL A 74 -21.52 9.82 -2.55
C VAL A 74 -21.85 8.93 -3.72
N SER A 75 -21.75 7.61 -3.55
CA SER A 75 -22.03 6.62 -4.59
C SER A 75 -21.21 6.83 -5.87
N SER A 76 -19.96 7.22 -5.71
CA SER A 76 -19.06 7.43 -6.83
C SER A 76 -18.86 6.11 -7.60
N PRO A 77 -18.86 6.13 -8.95
CA PRO A 77 -18.50 4.96 -9.74
C PRO A 77 -17.01 4.62 -9.62
N TYR A 78 -16.23 5.56 -9.10
CA TYR A 78 -14.78 5.37 -8.90
C TYR A 78 -14.50 5.23 -7.42
N LEU A 79 -13.67 4.26 -7.08
CA LEU A 79 -13.16 4.07 -5.72
C LEU A 79 -11.64 4.07 -5.79
N PHE A 80 -11.02 5.00 -5.11
CA PHE A 80 -9.58 5.06 -5.01
C PHE A 80 -9.16 5.57 -3.63
N GLY A 81 -7.90 5.37 -3.32
CA GLY A 81 -7.28 5.82 -2.11
C GLY A 81 -5.79 5.61 -2.21
N TRP A 82 -5.07 5.90 -1.16
CA TRP A 82 -3.63 5.69 -1.12
C TRP A 82 -3.19 5.26 0.27
N ALA A 83 -2.06 4.57 0.31
CA ALA A 83 -1.37 4.24 1.54
C ALA A 83 -0.34 5.32 1.87
N LYS A 84 0.09 5.35 3.12
CA LYS A 84 1.16 6.24 3.53
C LYS A 84 2.47 5.79 2.90
N PRO A 85 3.10 6.60 2.04
CA PRO A 85 4.34 6.19 1.39
C PRO A 85 5.47 5.92 2.37
N VAL A 86 6.30 4.94 2.07
CA VAL A 86 7.51 4.67 2.84
C VAL A 86 8.54 5.77 2.52
N PRO A 87 9.12 6.42 3.54
CA PRO A 87 10.10 7.47 3.31
C PRO A 87 11.41 6.88 2.79
N ILE A 88 11.89 7.42 1.67
CA ILE A 88 13.16 7.03 1.05
C ILE A 88 14.01 8.29 0.91
N ASN A 89 15.22 8.25 1.43
CA ASN A 89 16.19 9.31 1.22
C ASN A 89 17.28 8.81 0.26
N PHE A 90 17.16 9.15 -1.01
CA PHE A 90 18.07 8.65 -2.03
C PHE A 90 19.50 9.11 -1.81
N GLY A 91 19.71 10.21 -1.12
CA GLY A 91 21.06 10.67 -0.75
C GLY A 91 21.80 9.75 0.19
N ASN A 92 21.07 8.91 0.95
CA ASN A 92 21.66 7.93 1.87
C ASN A 92 22.08 6.64 1.17
N LEU A 93 21.64 6.41 -0.06
CA LEU A 93 22.01 5.22 -0.83
C LEU A 93 23.51 5.30 -1.20
N ARG A 94 24.19 4.15 -1.14
CA ARG A 94 25.64 4.06 -1.43
C ARG A 94 25.94 4.47 -2.86
N HIS A 95 25.10 4.08 -3.82
CA HIS A 95 25.20 4.44 -5.22
C HIS A 95 23.85 4.98 -5.69
N PRO A 96 23.51 6.25 -5.40
CA PRO A 96 22.14 6.76 -5.51
C PRO A 96 21.46 6.48 -6.87
N LYS A 97 22.16 6.72 -7.96
CA LYS A 97 21.56 6.55 -9.31
C LYS A 97 21.23 5.09 -9.62
N ARG A 98 22.11 4.16 -9.27
CA ARG A 98 21.93 2.73 -9.51
C ARG A 98 20.96 2.14 -8.50
N ASP A 99 21.15 2.47 -7.23
CA ASP A 99 20.38 1.87 -6.14
C ASP A 99 18.93 2.35 -6.16
N MET A 100 18.69 3.62 -6.57
CA MET A 100 17.34 4.15 -6.76
C MET A 100 16.52 3.30 -7.72
N LEU A 101 17.15 2.79 -8.78
CA LEU A 101 16.49 1.93 -9.74
C LEU A 101 15.96 0.64 -9.06
N TRP A 102 16.79 0.02 -8.24
CA TRP A 102 16.40 -1.20 -7.52
C TRP A 102 15.35 -0.92 -6.45
N VAL A 103 15.49 0.19 -5.71
CA VAL A 103 14.49 0.61 -4.73
C VAL A 103 13.14 0.84 -5.40
N ALA A 104 13.13 1.57 -6.51
CA ALA A 104 11.90 1.85 -7.24
C ALA A 104 11.26 0.58 -7.81
N ALA A 105 12.06 -0.36 -8.30
CA ALA A 105 11.57 -1.61 -8.85
C ALA A 105 11.08 -2.59 -7.78
N ALA A 106 11.50 -2.44 -6.54
CA ALA A 106 11.17 -3.37 -5.45
C ALA A 106 9.68 -3.43 -5.16
N GLY A 107 8.98 -2.28 -5.19
CA GLY A 107 7.54 -2.22 -4.95
C GLY A 107 6.74 -3.01 -6.00
N PRO A 108 6.83 -2.61 -7.28
CA PRO A 108 6.19 -3.37 -8.37
C PRO A 108 6.66 -4.81 -8.44
N GLY A 109 7.96 -5.07 -8.19
CA GLY A 109 8.51 -6.42 -8.18
C GLY A 109 7.88 -7.31 -7.12
N ALA A 110 7.66 -6.79 -5.91
CA ALA A 110 6.99 -7.52 -4.85
C ALA A 110 5.54 -7.84 -5.22
N ASN A 111 4.84 -6.89 -5.82
CA ASN A 111 3.46 -7.09 -6.27
C ASN A 111 3.38 -8.14 -7.38
N LEU A 112 4.32 -8.11 -8.31
CA LEU A 112 4.38 -9.10 -9.39
C LEU A 112 4.63 -10.50 -8.83
N PHE A 113 5.54 -10.62 -7.87
CA PHE A 113 5.82 -11.88 -7.18
C PHE A 113 4.57 -12.40 -6.46
N MET A 114 3.85 -11.52 -5.76
CA MET A 114 2.61 -11.89 -5.06
C MET A 114 1.54 -12.34 -6.05
N ALA A 115 1.40 -11.65 -7.18
CA ALA A 115 0.44 -12.03 -8.22
C ALA A 115 0.77 -13.43 -8.80
N PHE A 116 2.04 -13.75 -8.95
CA PHE A 116 2.48 -15.06 -9.40
C PHE A 116 2.11 -16.17 -8.42
N LEU A 117 2.26 -15.90 -7.12
CA LEU A 117 1.87 -16.85 -6.07
C LEU A 117 0.36 -17.00 -5.93
N TRP A 118 -0.38 -15.97 -6.23
CA TRP A 118 -1.83 -15.91 -6.08
C TRP A 118 -2.54 -16.72 -7.16
#